data_f1ae5b6a4df5864d1172d51aacbcb4cd
#
_entry.id   f1ae5b6a4df5864d1172d51aacbcb4cd
#
_cell.length_a   1.000
_cell.length_b   1.000
_cell.length_c   1.000
_cell.angle_alpha   90.00
_cell.angle_beta   90.00
_cell.angle_gamma   90.00
#
_symmetry.space_group_name_H-M   'P 1'
#
loop_
_entity.id
_entity.type
_entity.pdbx_description
1 polymer ?
#
loop_
_entity_poly.entity_id
_entity_poly.type
_entity_poly.pdbx_seq_one_letter_code
_entity_poly.pdbx_strand_id
1 'polypeptide(L)'
;MASFLDRTLQSYQNNEPITPFIEEALIKADWPEEYPVKVYNKERKFDNMYHPSSDTTAGELQLYYKFHPDWRPLLQEERIGPTLQMTFQVGSAFHSIIQSMLVHLGFTSLDKVEVKFKNEERMIAGAVDVLELTTPDGESFIVDIKSTNQLPKEIPYNYQMQLRVYQDNCPGAPDRMAILYIEKSYPHRIRTIEVQKDEEELNRVYDKWSRVRVAIGNNDNSELKTCCKGPGTNEYNGCPARNFCERFNG
;
A
#
# COMPACT_ATOMS: atom_id res chain seq x y z
N MET A 1 -10.87 -34.75 -1.73
CA MET A 1 -10.60 -33.37 -1.29
C MET A 1 -9.44 -33.39 -0.31
N ALA A 2 -8.42 -32.56 -0.48
CA ALA A 2 -7.33 -32.43 0.49
C ALA A 2 -7.88 -32.01 1.86
N SER A 3 -7.32 -32.54 2.94
CA SER A 3 -7.71 -32.16 4.30
C SER A 3 -7.33 -30.69 4.57
N PHE A 4 -7.91 -30.09 5.62
CA PHE A 4 -7.50 -28.75 6.04
C PHE A 4 -6.00 -28.69 6.36
N LEU A 5 -5.48 -29.71 7.06
CA LEU A 5 -4.06 -29.82 7.39
C LEU A 5 -3.16 -29.87 6.14
N ASP A 6 -3.57 -30.64 5.10
CA ASP A 6 -2.81 -30.71 3.85
C ASP A 6 -2.76 -29.35 3.14
N ARG A 7 -3.89 -28.62 3.11
CA ARG A 7 -3.98 -27.28 2.54
C ARG A 7 -3.14 -26.28 3.31
N THR A 8 -3.17 -26.34 4.64
CA THR A 8 -2.38 -25.45 5.51
C THR A 8 -0.88 -25.70 5.30
N LEU A 9 -0.43 -26.96 5.29
CA LEU A 9 0.98 -27.29 5.02
C LEU A 9 1.44 -26.82 3.63
N GLN A 10 0.62 -27.03 2.61
CA GLN A 10 0.90 -26.58 1.26
C GLN A 10 0.95 -25.04 1.18
N SER A 11 0.10 -24.35 1.92
CA SER A 11 0.06 -22.90 1.97
C SER A 11 1.31 -22.31 2.62
N TYR A 12 1.80 -22.88 3.72
CA TYR A 12 3.08 -22.49 4.30
C TYR A 12 4.24 -22.70 3.32
N GLN A 13 4.25 -23.80 2.57
CA GLN A 13 5.25 -24.06 1.52
C GLN A 13 5.18 -23.03 0.38
N ASN A 14 3.98 -22.50 0.10
CA ASN A 14 3.74 -21.48 -0.93
C ASN A 14 3.86 -20.05 -0.40
N ASN A 15 4.28 -19.82 0.84
CA ASN A 15 4.34 -18.53 1.51
C ASN A 15 2.95 -17.83 1.63
N GLU A 16 1.92 -18.62 1.90
CA GLU A 16 0.52 -18.19 2.04
C GLU A 16 -0.07 -18.51 3.43
N PRO A 17 0.50 -18.00 4.52
CA PRO A 17 0.21 -18.49 5.87
C PRO A 17 -1.23 -18.21 6.35
N ILE A 18 -1.92 -17.26 5.77
CA ILE A 18 -3.25 -16.79 6.21
C ILE A 18 -4.38 -17.36 5.33
N THR A 19 -4.13 -17.61 4.03
CA THR A 19 -5.15 -18.00 3.04
C THR A 19 -6.04 -19.16 3.51
N PRO A 20 -5.52 -20.32 4.00
CA PRO A 20 -6.35 -21.44 4.38
C PRO A 20 -7.33 -21.13 5.52
N PHE A 21 -6.91 -20.32 6.48
CA PHE A 21 -7.76 -19.95 7.61
C PHE A 21 -8.93 -19.09 7.15
N ILE A 22 -8.68 -18.11 6.26
CA ILE A 22 -9.75 -17.28 5.68
C ILE A 22 -10.71 -18.14 4.85
N GLU A 23 -10.21 -19.01 3.98
CA GLU A 23 -11.05 -19.88 3.15
C GLU A 23 -11.93 -20.80 4.00
N GLU A 24 -11.38 -21.43 5.03
CA GLU A 24 -12.15 -22.28 5.93
C GLU A 24 -13.23 -21.51 6.69
N ALA A 25 -12.88 -20.31 7.19
CA ALA A 25 -13.80 -19.44 7.89
C ALA A 25 -14.95 -18.99 6.98
N LEU A 26 -14.65 -18.62 5.72
CA LEU A 26 -15.67 -18.23 4.73
C LEU A 26 -16.66 -19.35 4.39
N ILE A 27 -16.23 -20.62 4.40
CA ILE A 27 -17.12 -21.78 4.16
C ILE A 27 -18.11 -21.96 5.32
N LYS A 28 -17.69 -21.63 6.53
CA LYS A 28 -18.46 -21.85 7.76
C LYS A 28 -19.27 -20.64 8.23
N ALA A 29 -18.99 -19.46 7.67
CA ALA A 29 -19.56 -18.23 8.15
C ALA A 29 -21.04 -18.05 7.74
N ASP A 30 -21.84 -17.61 8.69
CA ASP A 30 -23.07 -16.89 8.37
C ASP A 30 -22.70 -15.46 7.99
N TRP A 31 -23.22 -14.99 6.87
CA TRP A 31 -22.92 -13.65 6.38
C TRP A 31 -23.56 -12.59 7.28
N PRO A 32 -22.85 -11.50 7.62
CA PRO A 32 -23.40 -10.45 8.46
C PRO A 32 -24.54 -9.73 7.73
N GLU A 33 -25.59 -9.38 8.46
CA GLU A 33 -26.70 -8.58 7.92
C GLU A 33 -26.24 -7.17 7.52
N GLU A 34 -25.25 -6.62 8.22
CA GLU A 34 -24.64 -5.32 7.93
C GLU A 34 -23.11 -5.40 7.97
N TYR A 35 -22.47 -4.68 7.05
CA TYR A 35 -21.01 -4.55 7.04
C TYR A 35 -20.56 -3.38 7.93
N PRO A 36 -19.74 -3.62 8.98
CA PRO A 36 -19.35 -2.58 9.92
C PRO A 36 -18.38 -1.55 9.32
N VAL A 37 -17.62 -1.93 8.30
CA VAL A 37 -16.64 -1.04 7.65
C VAL A 37 -17.31 -0.28 6.50
N LYS A 38 -17.27 1.04 6.58
CA LYS A 38 -17.89 1.93 5.58
C LYS A 38 -16.89 2.32 4.51
N VAL A 39 -17.35 2.38 3.25
CA VAL A 39 -16.56 2.97 2.15
C VAL A 39 -16.51 4.49 2.35
N TYR A 40 -15.30 5.02 2.49
CA TYR A 40 -15.10 6.46 2.63
C TYR A 40 -14.49 7.05 1.35
N ASN A 41 -15.21 7.96 0.73
CA ASN A 41 -14.62 8.90 -0.24
C ASN A 41 -13.90 10.00 0.53
N LYS A 42 -12.57 9.97 0.54
CA LYS A 42 -11.78 11.06 1.13
C LYS A 42 -11.09 11.84 0.03
N GLU A 43 -11.42 13.13 -0.06
CA GLU A 43 -10.49 14.07 -0.67
C GLU A 43 -9.19 14.06 0.15
N ARG A 44 -8.10 13.63 -0.44
CA ARG A 44 -6.79 13.71 0.20
C ARG A 44 -6.31 15.15 0.12
N LYS A 45 -6.35 15.86 1.24
CA LYS A 45 -5.66 17.13 1.36
C LYS A 45 -4.17 16.86 1.48
N PHE A 46 -3.37 17.69 0.84
CA PHE A 46 -1.91 17.64 1.01
C PHE A 46 -1.55 17.99 2.46
N ASP A 47 -0.75 17.15 3.09
CA ASP A 47 -0.36 17.28 4.50
C ASP A 47 1.16 17.42 4.70
N ASN A 48 1.93 17.58 3.61
CA ASN A 48 3.40 17.67 3.62
C ASN A 48 4.09 16.44 4.22
N MET A 49 3.47 15.26 4.09
CA MET A 49 4.00 13.99 4.59
C MET A 49 4.26 13.02 3.44
N TYR A 50 5.26 12.15 3.61
CA TYR A 50 5.46 11.01 2.72
C TYR A 50 4.38 9.96 2.95
N HIS A 51 3.71 9.55 1.88
CA HIS A 51 2.71 8.48 1.92
C HIS A 51 3.29 7.20 1.32
N PRO A 52 3.49 6.15 2.11
CA PRO A 52 4.11 4.92 1.63
C PRO A 52 3.47 4.31 0.38
N SER A 53 2.15 4.45 0.23
CA SER A 53 1.42 3.94 -0.93
C SER A 53 1.77 4.61 -2.27
N SER A 54 2.36 5.81 -2.26
CA SER A 54 2.72 6.58 -3.46
C SER A 54 4.20 6.95 -3.53
N ASP A 55 4.86 7.16 -2.39
CA ASP A 55 6.15 7.83 -2.34
C ASP A 55 7.35 6.89 -2.19
N THR A 56 7.12 5.62 -1.84
CA THR A 56 8.18 4.62 -1.72
C THR A 56 8.92 4.38 -3.03
N THR A 57 8.23 4.40 -4.16
CA THR A 57 8.81 4.19 -5.49
C THR A 57 8.94 5.46 -6.33
N ALA A 58 8.41 6.58 -5.86
CA ALA A 58 8.57 7.87 -6.53
C ALA A 58 10.06 8.27 -6.61
N GLY A 59 10.47 8.84 -7.74
CA GLY A 59 11.84 9.31 -7.94
C GLY A 59 12.17 10.56 -7.11
N GLU A 60 13.47 10.81 -6.90
CA GLU A 60 13.94 11.90 -6.05
C GLU A 60 13.47 13.27 -6.57
N LEU A 61 13.65 13.57 -7.85
CA LEU A 61 13.17 14.82 -8.45
C LEU A 61 11.64 14.95 -8.42
N GLN A 62 10.91 13.86 -8.62
CA GLN A 62 9.45 13.87 -8.52
C GLN A 62 9.00 14.25 -7.10
N LEU A 63 9.65 13.69 -6.07
CA LEU A 63 9.38 14.03 -4.68
C LEU A 63 9.81 15.46 -4.35
N TYR A 64 10.94 15.92 -4.87
CA TYR A 64 11.39 17.29 -4.72
C TYR A 64 10.32 18.27 -5.19
N TYR A 65 9.85 18.15 -6.42
CA TYR A 65 8.80 19.03 -6.95
C TYR A 65 7.47 18.89 -6.19
N LYS A 66 7.13 17.67 -5.73
CA LYS A 66 5.92 17.43 -4.94
C LYS A 66 5.92 18.18 -3.62
N PHE A 67 7.07 18.26 -2.94
CA PHE A 67 7.17 18.82 -1.59
C PHE A 67 7.75 20.23 -1.54
N HIS A 68 8.38 20.71 -2.60
CA HIS A 68 8.95 22.04 -2.64
C HIS A 68 7.85 23.10 -2.73
N PRO A 69 7.86 24.13 -1.85
CA PRO A 69 6.76 25.11 -1.75
C PRO A 69 6.51 25.89 -3.04
N ASP A 70 7.56 26.26 -3.79
CA ASP A 70 7.45 27.06 -5.01
C ASP A 70 7.02 26.21 -6.22
N TRP A 71 7.42 24.96 -6.31
CA TRP A 71 7.15 24.09 -7.45
C TRP A 71 5.82 23.35 -7.34
N ARG A 72 5.43 22.99 -6.12
CA ARG A 72 4.19 22.25 -5.87
C ARG A 72 2.93 22.90 -6.46
N PRO A 73 2.70 24.24 -6.35
CA PRO A 73 1.52 24.86 -6.94
C PRO A 73 1.46 24.76 -8.47
N LEU A 74 2.60 24.47 -9.11
CA LEU A 74 2.70 24.32 -10.56
C LEU A 74 2.48 22.88 -11.04
N LEU A 75 2.39 21.90 -10.12
CA LEU A 75 2.11 20.53 -10.47
C LEU A 75 0.74 20.42 -11.15
N GLN A 76 0.72 19.71 -12.25
CA GLN A 76 -0.55 19.42 -12.92
C GLN A 76 -1.34 18.44 -12.07
N GLU A 77 -2.54 18.84 -11.66
CA GLU A 77 -3.50 17.88 -11.13
C GLU A 77 -3.90 16.93 -12.24
N GLU A 78 -3.58 15.63 -12.06
CA GLU A 78 -4.12 14.62 -12.96
C GLU A 78 -5.64 14.59 -12.82
N ARG A 79 -6.34 14.97 -13.89
CA ARG A 79 -7.79 14.76 -13.96
C ARG A 79 -8.03 13.26 -14.08
N ILE A 80 -8.44 12.66 -12.98
CA ILE A 80 -8.83 11.26 -12.95
C ILE A 80 -10.08 11.09 -13.80
N GLY A 81 -9.94 10.38 -14.92
CA GLY A 81 -11.07 10.10 -15.81
C GLY A 81 -12.11 9.16 -15.14
N PRO A 82 -13.36 9.14 -15.64
CA PRO A 82 -14.46 8.38 -15.02
C PRO A 82 -14.14 6.89 -14.83
N THR A 83 -13.47 6.27 -15.79
CA THR A 83 -13.08 4.85 -15.73
C THR A 83 -12.11 4.57 -14.59
N LEU A 84 -11.10 5.42 -14.41
CA LEU A 84 -10.13 5.26 -13.32
C LEU A 84 -10.77 5.55 -11.97
N GLN A 85 -11.65 6.54 -11.89
CA GLN A 85 -12.42 6.83 -10.68
C GLN A 85 -13.30 5.63 -10.28
N MET A 86 -14.01 5.02 -11.24
CA MET A 86 -14.80 3.82 -10.98
C MET A 86 -13.92 2.66 -10.49
N THR A 87 -12.73 2.47 -11.09
CA THR A 87 -11.77 1.46 -10.66
C THR A 87 -11.36 1.63 -9.19
N PHE A 88 -11.13 2.86 -8.76
CA PHE A 88 -10.82 3.16 -7.36
C PHE A 88 -12.00 2.88 -6.42
N GLN A 89 -13.24 3.26 -6.83
CA GLN A 89 -14.44 2.99 -6.04
C GLN A 89 -14.68 1.50 -5.85
N VAL A 90 -14.56 0.71 -6.93
CA VAL A 90 -14.67 -0.76 -6.86
C VAL A 90 -13.59 -1.34 -5.95
N GLY A 91 -12.34 -0.86 -6.06
CA GLY A 91 -11.25 -1.26 -5.16
C GLY A 91 -11.58 -1.00 -3.69
N SER A 92 -12.04 0.22 -3.37
CA SER A 92 -12.43 0.60 -2.00
C SER A 92 -13.60 -0.23 -1.46
N ALA A 93 -14.57 -0.58 -2.32
CA ALA A 93 -15.67 -1.46 -1.92
C ALA A 93 -15.17 -2.87 -1.55
N PHE A 94 -14.25 -3.45 -2.35
CA PHE A 94 -13.62 -4.73 -2.01
C PHE A 94 -12.87 -4.68 -0.68
N HIS A 95 -12.09 -3.61 -0.42
CA HIS A 95 -11.41 -3.44 0.86
C HIS A 95 -12.41 -3.47 2.02
N SER A 96 -13.47 -2.65 1.95
CA SER A 96 -14.48 -2.57 3.01
C SER A 96 -15.20 -3.90 3.26
N ILE A 97 -15.53 -4.65 2.20
CA ILE A 97 -16.15 -5.97 2.32
C ILE A 97 -15.21 -6.93 3.05
N ILE A 98 -13.95 -7.04 2.62
CA ILE A 98 -13.00 -7.97 3.22
C ILE A 98 -12.67 -7.59 4.66
N GLN A 99 -12.43 -6.33 4.94
CA GLN A 99 -12.21 -5.85 6.30
C GLN A 99 -13.38 -6.20 7.22
N SER A 100 -14.62 -5.97 6.75
CA SER A 100 -15.83 -6.33 7.50
C SER A 100 -15.94 -7.83 7.74
N MET A 101 -15.59 -8.64 6.74
CA MET A 101 -15.57 -10.10 6.88
C MET A 101 -14.51 -10.55 7.89
N LEU A 102 -13.29 -10.01 7.84
CA LEU A 102 -12.23 -10.35 8.79
C LEU A 102 -12.62 -10.00 10.23
N VAL A 103 -13.30 -8.86 10.44
CA VAL A 103 -13.85 -8.49 11.74
C VAL A 103 -14.95 -9.46 12.18
N HIS A 104 -15.91 -9.78 11.30
CA HIS A 104 -17.00 -10.70 11.59
C HIS A 104 -16.52 -12.12 11.94
N LEU A 105 -15.49 -12.58 11.24
CA LEU A 105 -14.87 -13.90 11.45
C LEU A 105 -13.93 -13.95 12.66
N GLY A 106 -13.68 -12.81 13.34
CA GLY A 106 -12.83 -12.74 14.52
C GLY A 106 -11.33 -12.79 14.24
N PHE A 107 -10.88 -12.58 13.00
CA PHE A 107 -9.46 -12.48 12.66
C PHE A 107 -8.83 -11.14 13.08
N THR A 108 -9.65 -10.11 13.22
CA THR A 108 -9.24 -8.77 13.65
C THR A 108 -10.41 -8.09 14.39
N SER A 109 -10.16 -6.93 14.97
CA SER A 109 -11.18 -6.09 15.60
C SER A 109 -11.36 -4.77 14.83
N LEU A 110 -12.48 -4.09 15.02
CA LEU A 110 -12.83 -2.90 14.26
C LEU A 110 -11.82 -1.73 14.50
N ASP A 111 -11.22 -1.65 15.69
CA ASP A 111 -10.20 -0.66 16.03
C ASP A 111 -8.83 -0.94 15.38
N LYS A 112 -8.65 -2.12 14.81
CA LYS A 112 -7.45 -2.53 14.07
C LYS A 112 -7.58 -2.39 12.55
N VAL A 113 -8.71 -1.87 12.05
CA VAL A 113 -9.00 -1.67 10.62
C VAL A 113 -8.88 -0.18 10.27
N GLU A 114 -8.31 0.13 9.10
CA GLU A 114 -8.09 1.52 8.62
C GLU A 114 -7.35 2.40 9.63
N VAL A 115 -6.35 1.81 10.29
CA VAL A 115 -5.60 2.48 11.35
C VAL A 115 -4.68 3.54 10.76
N LYS A 116 -4.97 4.79 11.08
CA LYS A 116 -4.15 5.92 10.66
C LYS A 116 -2.98 6.10 11.60
N PHE A 117 -1.83 6.37 11.03
CA PHE A 117 -0.64 6.74 11.79
C PHE A 117 0.04 7.97 11.18
N LYS A 118 0.82 8.64 12.02
CA LYS A 118 1.67 9.76 11.64
C LYS A 118 2.96 9.70 12.44
N ASN A 119 4.08 9.67 11.75
CA ASN A 119 5.42 9.82 12.30
C ASN A 119 5.94 11.20 11.87
N GLU A 120 5.87 12.18 12.78
CA GLU A 120 6.26 13.57 12.48
C GLU A 120 7.76 13.73 12.30
N GLU A 121 8.58 12.98 13.05
CA GLU A 121 10.04 13.01 12.96
C GLU A 121 10.51 12.59 11.57
N ARG A 122 9.94 11.53 11.03
CA ARG A 122 10.26 11.03 9.69
C ARG A 122 9.40 11.66 8.59
N MET A 123 8.40 12.49 8.95
CA MET A 123 7.41 13.06 8.04
C MET A 123 6.65 11.99 7.23
N ILE A 124 6.22 10.94 7.88
CA ILE A 124 5.51 9.82 7.26
C ILE A 124 4.08 9.76 7.80
N ALA A 125 3.10 9.61 6.91
CA ALA A 125 1.71 9.38 7.29
C ALA A 125 1.09 8.30 6.40
N GLY A 126 0.13 7.56 6.96
CA GLY A 126 -0.57 6.53 6.23
C GLY A 126 -1.81 6.02 6.94
N ALA A 127 -2.49 5.10 6.28
CA ALA A 127 -3.54 4.28 6.87
C ALA A 127 -3.24 2.82 6.52
N VAL A 128 -3.26 1.98 7.52
CA VAL A 128 -3.04 0.53 7.39
C VAL A 128 -4.39 -0.13 7.26
N ASP A 129 -4.58 -0.96 6.23
CA ASP A 129 -5.86 -1.63 5.98
C ASP A 129 -6.27 -2.53 7.16
N VAL A 130 -5.35 -3.35 7.68
CA VAL A 130 -5.52 -4.16 8.89
C VAL A 130 -4.21 -4.15 9.68
N LEU A 131 -4.19 -3.46 10.81
CA LEU A 131 -3.00 -3.33 11.66
C LEU A 131 -2.58 -4.67 12.28
N GLU A 132 -3.57 -5.46 12.69
CA GLU A 132 -3.32 -6.76 13.31
C GLU A 132 -4.40 -7.75 12.88
N LEU A 133 -3.99 -8.75 12.12
CA LEU A 133 -4.77 -9.91 11.77
C LEU A 133 -4.18 -11.11 12.50
N THR A 134 -4.96 -11.77 13.35
CA THR A 134 -4.51 -12.93 14.13
C THR A 134 -5.15 -14.20 13.57
N THR A 135 -4.32 -15.16 13.24
CA THR A 135 -4.75 -16.49 12.79
C THR A 135 -5.17 -17.38 13.96
N PRO A 136 -5.95 -18.44 13.74
CA PRO A 136 -6.39 -19.35 14.81
C PRO A 136 -5.24 -20.06 15.57
N ASP A 137 -4.07 -20.18 14.97
CA ASP A 137 -2.85 -20.70 15.61
C ASP A 137 -2.05 -19.62 16.38
N GLY A 138 -2.55 -18.39 16.46
CA GLY A 138 -2.01 -17.31 17.27
C GLY A 138 -0.94 -16.45 16.59
N GLU A 139 -0.69 -16.65 15.30
CA GLU A 139 0.22 -15.80 14.54
C GLU A 139 -0.44 -14.47 14.19
N SER A 140 0.27 -13.35 14.35
CA SER A 140 -0.25 -12.01 14.05
C SER A 140 0.51 -11.36 12.90
N PHE A 141 -0.24 -10.69 12.01
CA PHE A 141 0.26 -10.03 10.80
C PHE A 141 -0.28 -8.62 10.67
N ILE A 142 0.55 -7.68 10.23
CA ILE A 142 0.07 -6.46 9.59
C ILE A 142 -0.28 -6.78 8.14
N VAL A 143 -1.46 -6.37 7.68
CA VAL A 143 -1.97 -6.76 6.35
C VAL A 143 -2.38 -5.53 5.55
N ASP A 144 -1.93 -5.51 4.29
CA ASP A 144 -2.38 -4.56 3.28
C ASP A 144 -3.20 -5.31 2.22
N ILE A 145 -4.39 -4.82 1.89
CA ILE A 145 -5.34 -5.47 1.00
C ILE A 145 -5.17 -4.90 -0.41
N LYS A 146 -5.09 -5.77 -1.41
CA LYS A 146 -4.99 -5.38 -2.81
C LYS A 146 -6.01 -6.10 -3.67
N SER A 147 -6.89 -5.34 -4.31
CA SER A 147 -7.80 -5.87 -5.32
C SER A 147 -7.12 -5.91 -6.70
N THR A 148 -7.20 -7.04 -7.40
CA THR A 148 -6.51 -7.26 -8.68
C THR A 148 -7.42 -7.97 -9.67
N ASN A 149 -7.13 -7.87 -10.98
CA ASN A 149 -7.84 -8.64 -11.99
C ASN A 149 -7.30 -10.07 -12.13
N GLN A 150 -6.05 -10.29 -11.72
CA GLN A 150 -5.40 -11.59 -11.73
C GLN A 150 -4.44 -11.67 -10.56
N LEU A 151 -4.46 -12.80 -9.83
CA LEU A 151 -3.56 -13.00 -8.70
C LEU A 151 -2.10 -12.99 -9.17
N PRO A 152 -1.24 -12.14 -8.60
CA PRO A 152 0.16 -12.08 -8.98
C PRO A 152 0.91 -13.31 -8.45
N LYS A 153 1.97 -13.72 -9.15
CA LYS A 153 2.88 -14.77 -8.70
C LYS A 153 3.79 -14.26 -7.58
N GLU A 154 4.21 -13.01 -7.68
CA GLU A 154 5.10 -12.33 -6.76
C GLU A 154 4.52 -10.98 -6.35
N ILE A 155 4.89 -10.50 -5.18
CA ILE A 155 4.45 -9.19 -4.70
C ILE A 155 5.23 -8.10 -5.46
N PRO A 156 4.58 -7.14 -6.12
CA PRO A 156 5.23 -5.98 -6.69
C PRO A 156 6.06 -5.21 -5.65
N TYR A 157 7.22 -4.73 -6.05
CA TYR A 157 8.17 -4.04 -5.17
C TYR A 157 7.54 -2.88 -4.39
N ASN A 158 6.70 -2.07 -5.03
CA ASN A 158 6.02 -0.95 -4.39
C ASN A 158 5.11 -1.38 -3.22
N TYR A 159 4.44 -2.51 -3.32
CA TYR A 159 3.59 -3.03 -2.23
C TYR A 159 4.42 -3.59 -1.08
N GLN A 160 5.54 -4.27 -1.40
CA GLN A 160 6.48 -4.72 -0.38
C GLN A 160 7.01 -3.53 0.42
N MET A 161 7.47 -2.47 -0.26
CA MET A 161 8.00 -1.27 0.39
C MET A 161 6.94 -0.49 1.17
N GLN A 162 5.72 -0.37 0.64
CA GLN A 162 4.61 0.22 1.36
C GLN A 162 4.41 -0.45 2.72
N LEU A 163 4.33 -1.78 2.72
CA LEU A 163 4.04 -2.55 3.93
C LEU A 163 5.21 -2.54 4.92
N ARG A 164 6.46 -2.60 4.44
CA ARG A 164 7.66 -2.45 5.30
C ARG A 164 7.69 -1.10 6.01
N VAL A 165 7.37 -0.01 5.29
CA VAL A 165 7.29 1.32 5.89
C VAL A 165 6.14 1.40 6.91
N TYR A 166 5.01 0.77 6.64
CA TYR A 166 3.90 0.70 7.60
C TYR A 166 4.32 -0.04 8.86
N GLN A 167 4.93 -1.21 8.74
CA GLN A 167 5.37 -2.02 9.86
C GLN A 167 6.38 -1.28 10.75
N ASP A 168 7.32 -0.54 10.15
CA ASP A 168 8.36 0.19 10.88
C ASP A 168 7.85 1.48 11.55
N ASN A 169 6.75 2.06 11.08
CA ASN A 169 6.27 3.38 11.55
C ASN A 169 4.93 3.34 12.27
N CYS A 170 4.15 2.29 12.16
CA CYS A 170 2.85 2.20 12.83
C CYS A 170 3.00 1.56 14.22
N PRO A 171 2.70 2.30 15.31
CA PRO A 171 2.82 1.76 16.66
C PRO A 171 1.95 0.51 16.86
N GLY A 172 2.54 -0.53 17.45
CA GLY A 172 1.86 -1.78 17.73
C GLY A 172 1.70 -2.70 16.50
N ALA A 173 2.36 -2.41 15.40
CA ALA A 173 2.38 -3.31 14.25
C ALA A 173 3.09 -4.63 14.59
N PRO A 174 2.52 -5.79 14.23
CA PRO A 174 3.19 -7.07 14.34
C PRO A 174 4.49 -7.16 13.52
N ASP A 175 5.36 -8.08 13.89
CA ASP A 175 6.61 -8.32 13.17
C ASP A 175 6.42 -8.93 11.79
N ARG A 176 5.37 -9.72 11.60
CA ARG A 176 5.07 -10.37 10.32
C ARG A 176 4.15 -9.51 9.46
N MET A 177 4.37 -9.56 8.17
CA MET A 177 3.69 -8.74 7.18
C MET A 177 3.11 -9.60 6.07
N ALA A 178 1.89 -9.31 5.62
CA ALA A 178 1.30 -10.01 4.46
C ALA A 178 0.50 -9.08 3.56
N ILE A 179 0.53 -9.33 2.25
CA ILE A 179 -0.42 -8.75 1.31
C ILE A 179 -1.56 -9.73 1.10
N LEU A 180 -2.79 -9.27 1.30
CA LEU A 180 -4.00 -10.03 0.99
C LEU A 180 -4.53 -9.57 -0.37
N TYR A 181 -4.41 -10.45 -1.36
CA TYR A 181 -4.94 -10.21 -2.69
C TYR A 181 -6.36 -10.75 -2.83
N ILE A 182 -7.20 -9.97 -3.53
CA ILE A 182 -8.55 -10.38 -3.93
C ILE A 182 -8.68 -10.23 -5.43
N GLU A 183 -9.04 -11.31 -6.09
CA GLU A 183 -9.32 -11.28 -7.52
C GLU A 183 -10.71 -10.72 -7.78
N LYS A 184 -10.79 -9.61 -8.53
CA LYS A 184 -12.06 -8.94 -8.86
C LYS A 184 -12.91 -9.72 -9.85
N SER A 185 -12.28 -10.54 -10.68
CA SER A 185 -12.96 -11.41 -11.65
C SER A 185 -13.41 -12.73 -11.00
N TYR A 186 -14.54 -13.27 -11.47
CA TYR A 186 -14.96 -14.62 -11.06
C TYR A 186 -13.87 -15.64 -11.38
N PRO A 187 -13.52 -16.54 -10.46
CA PRO A 187 -14.20 -16.96 -9.23
C PRO A 187 -13.86 -16.19 -7.93
N HIS A 188 -13.35 -14.97 -7.96
CA HIS A 188 -13.05 -14.15 -6.78
C HIS A 188 -12.12 -14.82 -5.76
N ARG A 189 -10.99 -15.33 -6.22
CA ARG A 189 -10.04 -16.01 -5.36
C ARG A 189 -9.36 -15.03 -4.40
N ILE A 190 -9.01 -15.54 -3.22
CA ILE A 190 -8.21 -14.83 -2.23
C ILE A 190 -6.84 -15.50 -2.16
N ARG A 191 -5.80 -14.70 -1.99
CA ARG A 191 -4.44 -15.18 -1.79
C ARG A 191 -3.70 -14.24 -0.85
N THR A 192 -3.07 -14.78 0.19
CA THR A 192 -2.13 -14.03 1.02
C THR A 192 -0.70 -14.42 0.67
N ILE A 193 0.19 -13.44 0.60
CA ILE A 193 1.62 -13.67 0.39
C ILE A 193 2.37 -12.89 1.46
N GLU A 194 3.24 -13.57 2.20
CA GLU A 194 4.04 -12.97 3.24
C GLU A 194 5.15 -12.09 2.66
N VAL A 195 5.35 -10.92 3.25
CA VAL A 195 6.44 -10.00 2.91
C VAL A 195 7.56 -10.16 3.92
N GLN A 196 8.75 -10.43 3.44
CA GLN A 196 9.92 -10.55 4.30
C GLN A 196 10.46 -9.18 4.69
N LYS A 197 10.98 -9.05 5.92
CA LYS A 197 11.73 -7.86 6.35
C LYS A 197 12.97 -7.69 5.49
N ASP A 198 13.27 -6.46 5.16
CA ASP A 198 14.47 -6.09 4.40
C ASP A 198 14.88 -4.67 4.84
N GLU A 199 15.73 -4.61 5.83
CA GLU A 199 16.17 -3.35 6.43
C GLU A 199 17.03 -2.54 5.45
N GLU A 200 17.81 -3.20 4.58
CA GLU A 200 18.63 -2.51 3.60
C GLU A 200 17.77 -1.73 2.60
N GLU A 201 16.75 -2.38 2.03
CA GLU A 201 15.81 -1.73 1.11
C GLU A 201 14.99 -0.65 1.82
N LEU A 202 14.57 -0.88 3.07
CA LEU A 202 13.85 0.10 3.87
C LEU A 202 14.71 1.36 4.11
N ASN A 203 15.97 1.19 4.49
CA ASN A 203 16.91 2.29 4.69
C ASN A 203 17.17 3.05 3.38
N ARG A 204 17.24 2.39 2.22
CA ARG A 204 17.35 3.06 0.92
C ARG A 204 16.19 4.03 0.66
N VAL A 205 14.97 3.68 1.07
CA VAL A 205 13.82 4.58 0.97
C VAL A 205 13.97 5.77 1.89
N TYR A 206 14.36 5.56 3.14
CA TYR A 206 14.55 6.66 4.10
C TYR A 206 15.70 7.59 3.70
N ASP A 207 16.81 7.05 3.22
CA ASP A 207 17.92 7.84 2.69
C ASP A 207 17.50 8.68 1.48
N LYS A 208 16.70 8.10 0.57
CA LYS A 208 16.11 8.84 -0.55
C LYS A 208 15.26 10.01 -0.05
N TRP A 209 14.36 9.78 0.88
CA TRP A 209 13.50 10.84 1.43
C TRP A 209 14.30 11.90 2.20
N SER A 210 15.37 11.49 2.89
CA SER A 210 16.29 12.40 3.58
C SER A 210 17.01 13.32 2.58
N ARG A 211 17.57 12.75 1.49
CA ARG A 211 18.23 13.56 0.44
C ARG A 211 17.27 14.59 -0.17
N VAL A 212 16.05 14.19 -0.46
CA VAL A 212 15.03 15.11 -0.99
C VAL A 212 14.73 16.25 -0.02
N ARG A 213 14.60 15.97 1.29
CA ARG A 213 14.38 17.01 2.31
C ARG A 213 15.56 17.99 2.39
N VAL A 214 16.78 17.49 2.36
CA VAL A 214 17.99 18.34 2.36
C VAL A 214 17.99 19.22 1.11
N ALA A 215 17.71 18.69 -0.05
CA ALA A 215 17.65 19.43 -1.31
C ALA A 215 16.58 20.54 -1.27
N ILE A 216 15.40 20.24 -0.71
CA ILE A 216 14.34 21.26 -0.52
C ILE A 216 14.80 22.35 0.44
N GLY A 217 15.43 21.98 1.57
CA GLY A 217 15.93 22.95 2.55
C GLY A 217 17.01 23.88 2.00
N ASN A 218 17.82 23.38 1.07
CA ASN A 218 18.90 24.14 0.40
C ASN A 218 18.39 24.87 -0.86
N ASN A 219 17.16 24.62 -1.30
CA ASN A 219 16.64 25.06 -2.60
C ASN A 219 17.53 24.66 -3.78
N ASP A 220 18.08 23.46 -3.72
CA ASP A 220 19.04 22.90 -4.70
C ASP A 220 18.72 21.43 -4.98
N ASN A 221 18.42 21.12 -6.22
CA ASN A 221 18.12 19.75 -6.67
C ASN A 221 19.25 19.12 -7.50
N SER A 222 20.42 19.76 -7.62
CA SER A 222 21.50 19.36 -8.52
C SER A 222 22.02 17.94 -8.27
N GLU A 223 22.07 17.52 -7.01
CA GLU A 223 22.55 16.21 -6.56
C GLU A 223 21.45 15.12 -6.61
N LEU A 224 20.20 15.47 -6.85
CA LEU A 224 19.11 14.50 -6.90
C LEU A 224 19.14 13.68 -8.19
N LYS A 225 18.85 12.38 -8.05
CA LYS A 225 18.81 11.47 -9.19
C LYS A 225 17.64 11.76 -10.12
N THR A 226 17.91 11.75 -11.42
CA THR A 226 16.87 11.81 -12.45
C THR A 226 15.97 10.58 -12.35
N CYS A 227 14.65 10.79 -12.28
CA CYS A 227 13.68 9.73 -12.03
C CYS A 227 13.12 9.07 -13.29
N CYS A 228 13.48 9.56 -14.50
CA CYS A 228 13.04 9.00 -15.77
C CYS A 228 14.13 9.20 -16.84
N LYS A 229 13.95 8.51 -17.97
CA LYS A 229 14.86 8.62 -19.10
C LYS A 229 14.56 9.82 -20.05
N GLY A 230 13.58 10.65 -19.69
CA GLY A 230 13.20 11.84 -20.43
C GLY A 230 11.98 11.66 -21.35
N PRO A 231 11.73 12.66 -22.22
CA PRO A 231 10.56 12.70 -23.10
C PRO A 231 10.37 11.41 -23.90
N GLY A 232 9.11 10.96 -24.01
CA GLY A 232 8.73 9.74 -24.71
C GLY A 232 8.69 8.48 -23.87
N THR A 233 9.15 8.52 -22.61
CA THR A 233 9.00 7.39 -21.68
C THR A 233 7.67 7.49 -20.89
N ASN A 234 7.16 6.34 -20.45
CA ASN A 234 5.92 6.31 -19.65
C ASN A 234 6.09 7.07 -18.32
N GLU A 235 7.27 6.96 -17.69
CA GLU A 235 7.61 7.66 -16.45
C GLU A 235 7.58 9.18 -16.64
N TYR A 236 8.14 9.68 -17.74
CA TYR A 236 8.10 11.10 -18.07
C TYR A 236 6.69 11.58 -18.37
N ASN A 237 5.95 10.85 -19.21
CA ASN A 237 4.60 11.21 -19.61
C ASN A 237 3.61 11.23 -18.44
N GLY A 238 3.80 10.34 -17.45
CA GLY A 238 3.03 10.28 -16.20
C GLY A 238 3.54 11.21 -15.10
N CYS A 239 4.63 11.94 -15.31
CA CYS A 239 5.18 12.82 -14.28
C CYS A 239 4.41 14.14 -14.20
N PRO A 240 3.83 14.53 -13.05
CA PRO A 240 3.12 15.79 -12.90
C PRO A 240 4.04 17.02 -13.06
N ALA A 241 5.35 16.86 -12.88
CA ALA A 241 6.34 17.92 -13.03
C ALA A 241 6.97 17.99 -14.45
N ARG A 242 6.52 17.17 -15.41
CA ARG A 242 7.16 17.04 -16.72
C ARG A 242 7.35 18.36 -17.50
N ASN A 243 6.43 19.31 -17.33
CA ASN A 243 6.44 20.56 -18.08
C ASN A 243 7.46 21.58 -17.59
N PHE A 244 8.00 21.41 -16.40
CA PHE A 244 8.98 22.33 -15.80
C PHE A 244 10.18 21.60 -15.18
N CYS A 245 10.33 20.31 -15.47
CA CYS A 245 11.49 19.55 -15.01
C CYS A 245 12.76 20.10 -15.67
N GLU A 246 13.63 20.72 -14.89
CA GLU A 246 14.86 21.40 -15.33
C GLU A 246 15.84 20.46 -16.06
N ARG A 247 15.75 19.13 -15.79
CA ARG A 247 16.60 18.14 -16.45
C ARG A 247 16.27 17.94 -17.95
N PHE A 248 15.07 18.34 -18.39
CA PHE A 248 14.60 18.10 -19.75
C PHE A 248 14.02 19.33 -20.44
N ASN A 249 13.80 20.43 -19.72
CA ASN A 249 13.17 21.66 -20.22
C ASN A 249 14.06 22.88 -19.96
N GLY A 250 15.29 22.70 -19.45
CA GLY A 250 16.30 23.75 -19.24
C GLY A 250 17.10 24.05 -20.50
#